data_5d1c55ca5db674a46025fb9b832f4e24
#
_entry.id   5d1c55ca5db674a46025fb9b832f4e24
#
_cell.length_a   1.000
_cell.length_b   1.000
_cell.length_c   1.000
_cell.angle_alpha   90.00
_cell.angle_beta   90.00
_cell.angle_gamma   90.00
#
_symmetry.space_group_name_H-M   'P 1'
#
loop_
_entity.id
_entity.type
_entity.pdbx_description
1 polymer ?
#
loop_
_entity_poly.entity_id
_entity_poly.type
_entity_poly.pdbx_seq_one_letter_code
_entity_poly.pdbx_strand_id
1 'polypeptide(L)'
;LRDRNILVSAAAGSGKTAVLVQRILSKIMDPLKPVDIDRLLIMTFTRAAAGEMRERIERGLDQALAEDPDNEHLQRQMTLIHTAQITTIDGFCAYVIRNYFHLIGLDPGYRTADEGELKLLQEDVLKELFEDHYAERKADFTAFVESYAPGKTDEGLKEHVLELYNAAMSNPWPEKWLDSCVENYHLDPEKGLEGTRWFRYLWEAADCALKEAEELTETAMKTCQLQDGPELYLEALEKDMILIRQLKQLSVKRDYDEIAQNLRNLKFARLSSKKMEGVSEQLKNLVKALREDAKDNLKELGIRYFYGNLAELTELTEASAPPLEMLVKLTKDFAERFQAKKREKNVLDFSDMEHFA
;
A
#
# COMPACT_ATOMS: atom_id res chain seq x y z
N LEU A 1 10.48 -17.67 22.66
CA LEU A 1 9.60 -16.95 21.69
C LEU A 1 8.40 -17.81 21.22
N ARG A 2 7.81 -18.67 22.11
CA ARG A 2 6.78 -19.63 21.67
C ARG A 2 5.39 -19.02 21.53
N ASP A 3 4.97 -18.15 22.42
CA ASP A 3 3.59 -17.64 22.47
C ASP A 3 3.50 -16.16 22.09
N ARG A 4 4.25 -15.76 21.04
CA ARG A 4 4.29 -14.38 20.53
C ARG A 4 4.26 -14.36 19.01
N ASN A 5 3.65 -13.32 18.46
CA ASN A 5 3.77 -12.99 17.04
C ASN A 5 5.22 -12.61 16.73
N ILE A 6 5.78 -13.17 15.67
CA ILE A 6 7.16 -12.94 15.24
C ILE A 6 7.14 -12.50 13.78
N LEU A 7 7.69 -11.32 13.54
CA LEU A 7 8.02 -10.85 12.20
C LEU A 7 9.50 -11.14 11.93
N VAL A 8 9.78 -11.87 10.85
CA VAL A 8 11.15 -12.19 10.42
C VAL A 8 11.45 -11.47 9.13
N SER A 9 12.35 -10.48 9.20
CA SER A 9 12.90 -9.79 8.04
C SER A 9 14.25 -10.40 7.67
N ALA A 10 14.39 -10.81 6.41
CA ALA A 10 15.64 -11.42 5.93
C ALA A 10 15.72 -11.30 4.39
N ALA A 11 16.94 -11.12 3.86
CA ALA A 11 17.20 -11.03 2.43
C ALA A 11 16.83 -12.33 1.67
N ALA A 12 16.69 -12.26 0.36
CA ALA A 12 16.54 -13.44 -0.49
C ALA A 12 17.76 -14.39 -0.30
N GLY A 13 17.51 -15.69 -0.28
CA GLY A 13 18.59 -16.69 -0.11
C GLY A 13 19.13 -16.86 1.32
N SER A 14 18.64 -16.11 2.31
CA SER A 14 19.10 -16.16 3.71
C SER A 14 18.66 -17.39 4.50
N GLY A 15 17.99 -18.36 3.88
CA GLY A 15 17.54 -19.58 4.53
C GLY A 15 16.23 -19.47 5.32
N LYS A 16 15.39 -18.45 5.07
CA LYS A 16 14.09 -18.26 5.75
C LYS A 16 13.25 -19.53 5.81
N THR A 17 13.12 -20.22 4.68
CA THR A 17 12.33 -21.47 4.60
C THR A 17 12.92 -22.58 5.48
N ALA A 18 14.24 -22.72 5.51
CA ALA A 18 14.91 -23.73 6.36
C ALA A 18 14.67 -23.46 7.85
N VAL A 19 14.77 -22.19 8.26
CA VAL A 19 14.50 -21.77 9.65
C VAL A 19 13.04 -22.02 10.02
N LEU A 20 12.10 -21.76 9.09
CA LEU A 20 10.68 -22.02 9.31
C LEU A 20 10.40 -23.51 9.48
N VAL A 21 10.94 -24.37 8.60
CA VAL A 21 10.83 -25.83 8.71
C VAL A 21 11.36 -26.31 10.06
N GLN A 22 12.54 -25.84 10.44
CA GLN A 22 13.16 -26.22 11.70
C GLN A 22 12.34 -25.78 12.91
N ARG A 23 11.71 -24.61 12.84
CA ARG A 23 10.77 -24.12 13.86
C ARG A 23 9.51 -24.98 13.94
N ILE A 24 8.95 -25.42 12.82
CA ILE A 24 7.79 -26.32 12.75
C ILE A 24 8.16 -27.66 13.40
N LEU A 25 9.25 -28.28 12.96
CA LEU A 25 9.74 -29.53 13.53
C LEU A 25 9.98 -29.43 15.04
N SER A 26 10.59 -28.32 15.50
CA SER A 26 10.83 -28.10 16.93
C SER A 26 9.54 -27.96 17.75
N LYS A 27 8.42 -27.55 17.15
CA LYS A 27 7.10 -27.50 17.80
C LYS A 27 6.44 -28.88 17.84
N ILE A 28 6.57 -29.63 16.77
CA ILE A 28 6.02 -31.00 16.66
C ILE A 28 6.76 -31.96 17.64
N MET A 29 8.08 -31.85 17.67
CA MET A 29 8.96 -32.73 18.49
C MET A 29 9.24 -32.18 19.91
N ASP A 30 8.49 -31.22 20.39
CA ASP A 30 8.69 -30.64 21.71
C ASP A 30 8.40 -31.70 22.81
N PRO A 31 9.34 -32.04 23.66
CA PRO A 31 9.14 -33.08 24.66
C PRO A 31 8.16 -32.71 25.77
N LEU A 32 7.89 -31.42 25.97
CA LEU A 32 7.00 -30.91 27.04
C LEU A 32 5.60 -30.53 26.53
N LYS A 33 5.54 -29.99 25.30
CA LYS A 33 4.31 -29.46 24.69
C LYS A 33 4.32 -29.71 23.18
N PRO A 34 4.24 -30.96 22.74
CA PRO A 34 4.17 -31.25 21.31
C PRO A 34 2.88 -30.68 20.71
N VAL A 35 2.97 -30.20 19.47
CA VAL A 35 1.84 -29.70 18.70
C VAL A 35 1.67 -30.61 17.48
N ASP A 36 0.50 -31.19 17.31
CA ASP A 36 0.20 -32.00 16.12
C ASP A 36 0.26 -31.13 14.86
N ILE A 37 0.81 -31.68 13.78
CA ILE A 37 1.01 -30.96 12.50
C ILE A 37 -0.31 -30.47 11.90
N ASP A 38 -1.40 -31.17 12.09
CA ASP A 38 -2.76 -30.79 11.63
C ASP A 38 -3.35 -29.61 12.40
N ARG A 39 -2.74 -29.22 13.53
CA ARG A 39 -3.08 -28.00 14.27
C ARG A 39 -2.25 -26.78 13.87
N LEU A 40 -1.37 -26.92 12.90
CA LEU A 40 -0.59 -25.84 12.34
C LEU A 40 -1.15 -25.44 10.97
N LEU A 41 -1.39 -24.16 10.78
CA LEU A 41 -1.68 -23.58 9.48
C LEU A 41 -0.37 -23.03 8.90
N ILE A 42 0.06 -23.60 7.77
CA ILE A 42 1.30 -23.24 7.09
C ILE A 42 0.93 -22.75 5.69
N MET A 43 1.09 -21.46 5.47
CA MET A 43 0.71 -20.82 4.20
C MET A 43 1.93 -20.38 3.40
N THR A 44 1.84 -20.51 2.09
CA THR A 44 2.84 -20.06 1.11
C THR A 44 2.14 -19.32 -0.04
N PHE A 45 2.91 -18.62 -0.86
CA PHE A 45 2.35 -17.92 -2.03
C PHE A 45 2.08 -18.81 -3.23
N THR A 46 2.79 -19.95 -3.35
CA THR A 46 2.63 -20.84 -4.50
C THR A 46 2.41 -22.29 -4.07
N ARG A 47 1.66 -23.04 -4.88
CA ARG A 47 1.44 -24.48 -4.67
C ARG A 47 2.76 -25.25 -4.65
N ALA A 48 3.72 -24.88 -5.51
CA ALA A 48 5.04 -25.50 -5.54
C ALA A 48 5.78 -25.31 -4.21
N ALA A 49 5.77 -24.08 -3.65
CA ALA A 49 6.39 -23.81 -2.35
C ALA A 49 5.68 -24.55 -1.21
N ALA A 50 4.35 -24.72 -1.26
CA ALA A 50 3.63 -25.52 -0.27
C ALA A 50 4.02 -27.01 -0.36
N GLY A 51 4.16 -27.57 -1.57
CA GLY A 51 4.66 -28.93 -1.80
C GLY A 51 6.07 -29.12 -1.26
N GLU A 52 6.98 -28.21 -1.60
CA GLU A 52 8.36 -28.23 -1.09
C GLU A 52 8.42 -28.14 0.44
N MET A 53 7.58 -27.31 1.04
CA MET A 53 7.49 -27.19 2.50
C MET A 53 7.05 -28.51 3.12
N ARG A 54 6.03 -29.16 2.57
CA ARG A 54 5.54 -30.49 3.02
C ARG A 54 6.65 -31.53 2.95
N GLU A 55 7.34 -31.68 1.82
CA GLU A 55 8.42 -32.61 1.64
C GLU A 55 9.60 -32.40 2.62
N ARG A 56 9.90 -31.13 2.91
CA ARG A 56 10.98 -30.83 3.87
C ARG A 56 10.58 -31.18 5.30
N ILE A 57 9.31 -31.00 5.68
CA ILE A 57 8.80 -31.40 6.99
C ILE A 57 8.76 -32.93 7.10
N GLU A 58 8.26 -33.62 6.07
CA GLU A 58 8.27 -35.10 6.00
C GLU A 58 9.68 -35.66 6.21
N ARG A 59 10.66 -35.17 5.44
CA ARG A 59 12.07 -35.61 5.60
C ARG A 59 12.60 -35.35 7.00
N GLY A 60 12.23 -34.25 7.66
CA GLY A 60 12.64 -33.98 9.03
C GLY A 60 12.00 -34.94 10.05
N LEU A 61 10.72 -35.29 9.83
CA LEU A 61 10.04 -36.31 10.65
C LEU A 61 10.60 -37.72 10.44
N ASP A 62 10.89 -38.11 9.18
CA ASP A 62 11.52 -39.39 8.85
C ASP A 62 12.89 -39.55 9.53
N GLN A 63 13.70 -38.47 9.51
CA GLN A 63 15.01 -38.50 10.18
C GLN A 63 14.86 -38.67 11.70
N ALA A 64 13.92 -37.96 12.32
CA ALA A 64 13.65 -38.09 13.76
C ALA A 64 13.09 -39.47 14.10
N LEU A 65 12.24 -40.05 13.25
CA LEU A 65 11.70 -41.40 13.44
C LEU A 65 12.77 -42.48 13.25
N ALA A 66 13.76 -42.26 12.37
CA ALA A 66 14.89 -43.17 12.21
C ALA A 66 15.80 -43.24 13.47
N GLU A 67 15.85 -42.12 14.23
CA GLU A 67 16.58 -42.06 15.52
C GLU A 67 15.78 -42.70 16.68
N ASP A 68 14.43 -42.64 16.64
CA ASP A 68 13.52 -43.20 17.65
C ASP A 68 12.32 -43.88 16.96
N PRO A 69 12.52 -45.12 16.43
CA PRO A 69 11.51 -45.83 15.64
C PRO A 69 10.22 -46.19 16.38
N ASP A 70 10.28 -46.32 17.69
CA ASP A 70 9.15 -46.71 18.53
C ASP A 70 8.34 -45.50 19.05
N ASN A 71 8.66 -44.29 18.58
CA ASN A 71 7.99 -43.07 18.99
C ASN A 71 6.59 -42.95 18.36
N GLU A 72 5.58 -43.33 19.12
CA GLU A 72 4.18 -43.30 18.68
C GLU A 72 3.72 -41.88 18.22
N HIS A 73 4.24 -40.81 18.85
CA HIS A 73 3.90 -39.45 18.45
C HIS A 73 4.43 -39.13 17.06
N LEU A 74 5.69 -39.45 16.74
CA LEU A 74 6.28 -39.25 15.42
C LEU A 74 5.59 -40.07 14.33
N GLN A 75 5.28 -41.35 14.62
CA GLN A 75 4.51 -42.21 13.71
C GLN A 75 3.14 -41.60 13.38
N ARG A 76 2.47 -41.02 14.38
CA ARG A 76 1.20 -40.32 14.21
C ARG A 76 1.38 -39.04 13.35
N GLN A 77 2.44 -38.27 13.55
CA GLN A 77 2.70 -37.07 12.75
C GLN A 77 2.93 -37.41 11.28
N MET A 78 3.59 -38.49 10.95
CA MET A 78 3.77 -38.98 9.59
C MET A 78 2.45 -39.31 8.90
N THR A 79 1.45 -39.76 9.64
CA THR A 79 0.09 -39.96 9.11
C THR A 79 -0.65 -38.62 8.96
N LEU A 80 -0.57 -37.72 9.94
CA LEU A 80 -1.29 -36.47 9.96
C LEU A 80 -0.79 -35.47 8.91
N ILE A 81 0.45 -35.53 8.45
CA ILE A 81 1.02 -34.58 7.49
C ILE A 81 0.25 -34.52 6.17
N HIS A 82 -0.38 -35.63 5.76
CA HIS A 82 -1.18 -35.70 4.54
C HIS A 82 -2.49 -34.91 4.63
N THR A 83 -3.01 -34.69 5.84
CA THR A 83 -4.23 -33.93 6.13
C THR A 83 -3.93 -32.52 6.65
N ALA A 84 -2.65 -32.24 6.95
CA ALA A 84 -2.21 -30.96 7.49
C ALA A 84 -2.40 -29.81 6.48
N GLN A 85 -2.81 -28.64 6.99
CA GLN A 85 -3.03 -27.44 6.20
C GLN A 85 -1.69 -26.77 5.83
N ILE A 86 -1.00 -27.36 4.85
CA ILE A 86 0.20 -26.81 4.21
C ILE A 86 -0.18 -26.45 2.78
N THR A 87 -0.53 -25.17 2.54
CA THR A 87 -1.25 -24.77 1.35
C THR A 87 -0.95 -23.31 0.98
N THR A 88 -1.56 -22.80 -0.10
CA THR A 88 -1.61 -21.36 -0.42
C THR A 88 -2.73 -20.68 0.37
N ILE A 89 -2.73 -19.33 0.40
CA ILE A 89 -3.81 -18.55 0.98
C ILE A 89 -5.15 -18.95 0.34
N ASP A 90 -5.25 -18.90 -0.99
CA ASP A 90 -6.47 -19.29 -1.72
C ASP A 90 -6.87 -20.75 -1.46
N GLY A 91 -5.88 -21.65 -1.35
CA GLY A 91 -6.13 -23.05 -1.03
C GLY A 91 -6.75 -23.24 0.36
N PHE A 92 -6.33 -22.44 1.33
CA PHE A 92 -6.93 -22.43 2.66
C PHE A 92 -8.33 -21.82 2.63
N CYS A 93 -8.53 -20.69 1.93
CA CYS A 93 -9.84 -20.08 1.75
C CYS A 93 -10.82 -21.06 1.10
N ALA A 94 -10.41 -21.73 0.03
CA ALA A 94 -11.21 -22.76 -0.60
C ALA A 94 -11.55 -23.94 0.34
N TYR A 95 -10.62 -24.34 1.21
CA TYR A 95 -10.89 -25.35 2.25
C TYR A 95 -11.93 -24.88 3.25
N VAL A 96 -11.84 -23.64 3.75
CA VAL A 96 -12.84 -23.07 4.67
C VAL A 96 -14.20 -23.02 4.01
N ILE A 97 -14.31 -22.48 2.80
CA ILE A 97 -15.59 -22.36 2.08
C ILE A 97 -16.22 -23.75 1.84
N ARG A 98 -15.45 -24.74 1.41
CA ARG A 98 -15.97 -26.11 1.19
C ARG A 98 -16.52 -26.77 2.45
N ASN A 99 -16.02 -26.42 3.62
CA ASN A 99 -16.50 -26.97 4.89
C ASN A 99 -17.68 -26.18 5.46
N TYR A 100 -17.78 -24.87 5.12
CA TYR A 100 -18.73 -23.95 5.75
C TYR A 100 -19.65 -23.23 4.76
N PHE A 101 -19.72 -23.67 3.48
CA PHE A 101 -20.55 -23.06 2.42
C PHE A 101 -22.00 -22.81 2.84
N HIS A 102 -22.55 -23.68 3.68
CA HIS A 102 -23.93 -23.57 4.17
C HIS A 102 -24.14 -22.34 5.08
N LEU A 103 -23.11 -21.82 5.75
CA LEU A 103 -23.21 -20.64 6.59
C LEU A 103 -23.32 -19.35 5.79
N ILE A 104 -22.79 -19.34 4.57
CA ILE A 104 -22.80 -18.18 3.67
C ILE A 104 -23.84 -18.33 2.54
N GLY A 105 -24.67 -19.39 2.59
CA GLY A 105 -25.70 -19.64 1.58
C GLY A 105 -25.16 -19.89 0.17
N LEU A 106 -23.94 -20.47 0.07
CA LEU A 106 -23.30 -20.77 -1.21
C LEU A 106 -23.70 -22.18 -1.67
N ASP A 107 -23.93 -22.34 -2.98
CA ASP A 107 -24.12 -23.66 -3.58
C ASP A 107 -22.81 -24.45 -3.54
N PRO A 108 -22.80 -25.71 -3.06
CA PRO A 108 -21.60 -26.53 -2.98
C PRO A 108 -20.97 -26.85 -4.35
N GLY A 109 -21.72 -26.72 -5.43
CA GLY A 109 -21.24 -26.92 -6.80
C GLY A 109 -20.56 -25.70 -7.43
N TYR A 110 -20.22 -24.68 -6.64
CA TYR A 110 -19.54 -23.51 -7.16
C TYR A 110 -18.19 -23.86 -7.81
N ARG A 111 -17.81 -23.06 -8.81
CA ARG A 111 -16.49 -23.13 -9.45
C ARG A 111 -15.78 -21.78 -9.43
N THR A 112 -14.47 -21.81 -9.55
CA THR A 112 -13.72 -20.59 -9.79
C THR A 112 -13.90 -20.17 -11.25
N ALA A 113 -14.28 -18.92 -11.49
CA ALA A 113 -14.36 -18.35 -12.84
C ALA A 113 -12.98 -18.05 -13.40
N ASP A 114 -12.82 -18.13 -14.71
CA ASP A 114 -11.62 -17.65 -15.38
C ASP A 114 -11.64 -16.11 -15.58
N GLU A 115 -10.46 -15.53 -15.81
CA GLU A 115 -10.33 -14.07 -15.95
C GLU A 115 -11.13 -13.50 -17.12
N GLY A 116 -11.24 -14.25 -18.23
CA GLY A 116 -11.98 -13.80 -19.41
C GLY A 116 -13.48 -13.76 -19.13
N GLU A 117 -14.01 -14.80 -18.46
CA GLU A 117 -15.41 -14.83 -18.02
C GLU A 117 -15.73 -13.70 -17.05
N LEU A 118 -14.86 -13.44 -16.07
CA LEU A 118 -15.04 -12.36 -15.10
C LEU A 118 -15.05 -11.00 -15.77
N LYS A 119 -14.14 -10.78 -16.73
CA LYS A 119 -14.05 -9.51 -17.46
C LYS A 119 -15.33 -9.23 -18.25
N LEU A 120 -15.84 -10.21 -18.99
CA LEU A 120 -17.09 -10.07 -19.71
C LEU A 120 -18.26 -9.78 -18.77
N LEU A 121 -18.30 -10.46 -17.63
CA LEU A 121 -19.35 -10.25 -16.64
C LEU A 121 -19.28 -8.85 -16.01
N GLN A 122 -18.08 -8.32 -15.77
CA GLN A 122 -17.86 -6.96 -15.29
C GLN A 122 -18.33 -5.93 -16.33
N GLU A 123 -17.99 -6.11 -17.61
CA GLU A 123 -18.42 -5.23 -18.70
C GLU A 123 -19.96 -5.20 -18.84
N ASP A 124 -20.62 -6.36 -18.77
CA ASP A 124 -22.08 -6.45 -18.81
C ASP A 124 -22.74 -5.73 -17.63
N VAL A 125 -22.25 -5.97 -16.41
CA VAL A 125 -22.78 -5.33 -15.20
C VAL A 125 -22.58 -3.82 -15.21
N LEU A 126 -21.41 -3.34 -15.63
CA LEU A 126 -21.15 -1.90 -15.77
C LEU A 126 -22.08 -1.26 -16.77
N LYS A 127 -22.27 -1.90 -17.91
CA LYS A 127 -23.18 -1.40 -18.94
C LYS A 127 -24.60 -1.28 -18.40
N GLU A 128 -25.14 -2.33 -17.79
CA GLU A 128 -26.49 -2.32 -17.16
C GLU A 128 -26.59 -1.23 -16.09
N LEU A 129 -25.58 -1.08 -15.23
CA LEU A 129 -25.53 -0.07 -14.17
C LEU A 129 -25.64 1.34 -14.72
N PHE A 130 -24.80 1.67 -15.71
CA PHE A 130 -24.78 3.01 -16.30
C PHE A 130 -26.07 3.31 -17.09
N GLU A 131 -26.60 2.34 -17.85
CA GLU A 131 -27.87 2.48 -18.56
C GLU A 131 -29.02 2.81 -17.60
N ASP A 132 -29.09 2.14 -16.44
CA ASP A 132 -30.09 2.41 -15.41
C ASP A 132 -29.95 3.83 -14.84
N HIS A 133 -28.74 4.26 -14.50
CA HIS A 133 -28.49 5.62 -13.99
C HIS A 133 -28.82 6.71 -15.02
N TYR A 134 -28.55 6.47 -16.31
CA TYR A 134 -28.96 7.36 -17.39
C TYR A 134 -30.49 7.40 -17.54
N ALA A 135 -31.16 6.26 -17.40
CA ALA A 135 -32.62 6.21 -17.48
C ALA A 135 -33.32 6.96 -16.33
N GLU A 136 -32.73 6.91 -15.13
CA GLU A 136 -33.24 7.62 -13.94
C GLU A 136 -33.09 9.13 -14.03
N ARG A 137 -32.17 9.65 -14.84
CA ARG A 137 -31.88 11.08 -15.08
C ARG A 137 -31.69 11.90 -13.80
N LYS A 138 -31.06 11.34 -12.78
CA LYS A 138 -30.78 12.06 -11.54
C LYS A 138 -29.73 13.15 -11.78
N ALA A 139 -29.96 14.32 -11.18
CA ALA A 139 -29.10 15.48 -11.39
C ALA A 139 -27.67 15.27 -10.90
N ASP A 140 -27.49 14.54 -9.80
CA ASP A 140 -26.19 14.19 -9.21
C ASP A 140 -25.34 13.32 -10.17
N PHE A 141 -25.94 12.29 -10.76
CA PHE A 141 -25.27 11.45 -11.75
C PHE A 141 -24.93 12.22 -13.04
N THR A 142 -25.89 13.05 -13.51
CA THR A 142 -25.66 13.86 -14.71
C THR A 142 -24.50 14.84 -14.50
N ALA A 143 -24.46 15.55 -13.36
CA ALA A 143 -23.39 16.47 -13.02
C ALA A 143 -22.03 15.74 -12.90
N PHE A 144 -22.01 14.55 -12.33
CA PHE A 144 -20.81 13.71 -12.25
C PHE A 144 -20.27 13.35 -13.64
N VAL A 145 -21.15 12.87 -14.55
CA VAL A 145 -20.75 12.52 -15.92
C VAL A 145 -20.26 13.74 -16.70
N GLU A 146 -20.98 14.89 -16.61
CA GLU A 146 -20.59 16.12 -17.29
C GLU A 146 -19.23 16.66 -16.81
N SER A 147 -18.92 16.49 -15.52
CA SER A 147 -17.68 16.97 -14.94
C SER A 147 -16.48 16.05 -15.24
N TYR A 148 -16.66 14.74 -15.24
CA TYR A 148 -15.56 13.77 -15.28
C TYR A 148 -15.50 12.94 -16.56
N ALA A 149 -16.49 13.04 -17.45
CA ALA A 149 -16.44 12.47 -18.79
C ALA A 149 -16.69 13.55 -19.86
N PRO A 150 -15.82 14.56 -20.01
CA PRO A 150 -16.02 15.65 -20.96
C PRO A 150 -15.92 15.21 -22.43
N GLY A 151 -15.68 13.94 -22.69
CA GLY A 151 -15.57 13.33 -24.03
C GLY A 151 -16.91 12.86 -24.60
N LYS A 152 -16.82 12.01 -25.61
CA LYS A 152 -18.00 11.39 -26.25
C LYS A 152 -18.42 10.06 -25.62
N THR A 153 -17.63 9.54 -24.71
CA THR A 153 -17.82 8.23 -24.07
C THR A 153 -17.66 8.33 -22.57
N ASP A 154 -18.30 7.45 -21.84
CA ASP A 154 -18.22 7.29 -20.38
C ASP A 154 -17.30 6.13 -19.97
N GLU A 155 -16.53 5.57 -20.90
CA GLU A 155 -15.65 4.43 -20.63
C GLU A 155 -14.63 4.72 -19.52
N GLY A 156 -14.06 5.94 -19.46
CA GLY A 156 -13.17 6.33 -18.36
C GLY A 156 -13.82 6.29 -16.98
N LEU A 157 -15.12 6.60 -16.89
CA LEU A 157 -15.83 6.50 -15.61
C LEU A 157 -16.04 5.03 -15.20
N LYS A 158 -16.35 4.16 -16.15
CA LYS A 158 -16.46 2.71 -15.90
C LYS A 158 -15.12 2.12 -15.45
N GLU A 159 -14.01 2.56 -16.05
CA GLU A 159 -12.67 2.19 -15.61
C GLU A 159 -12.41 2.63 -14.16
N HIS A 160 -12.76 3.87 -13.79
CA HIS A 160 -12.62 4.33 -12.41
C HIS A 160 -13.47 3.54 -11.40
N VAL A 161 -14.68 3.12 -11.78
CA VAL A 161 -15.49 2.23 -10.93
C VAL A 161 -14.79 0.91 -10.71
N LEU A 162 -14.21 0.30 -11.75
CA LEU A 162 -13.45 -0.96 -11.63
C LEU A 162 -12.16 -0.80 -10.82
N GLU A 163 -11.42 0.27 -11.03
CA GLU A 163 -10.20 0.57 -10.27
C GLU A 163 -10.52 0.71 -8.78
N LEU A 164 -11.57 1.48 -8.46
CA LEU A 164 -12.00 1.68 -7.08
C LEU A 164 -12.55 0.38 -6.47
N TYR A 165 -13.29 -0.42 -7.22
CA TYR A 165 -13.74 -1.75 -6.80
C TYR A 165 -12.56 -2.67 -6.47
N ASN A 166 -11.58 -2.77 -7.37
CA ASN A 166 -10.40 -3.61 -7.14
C ASN A 166 -9.58 -3.15 -5.92
N ALA A 167 -9.46 -1.83 -5.74
CA ALA A 167 -8.82 -1.26 -4.56
C ALA A 167 -9.60 -1.58 -3.27
N ALA A 168 -10.93 -1.50 -3.30
CA ALA A 168 -11.79 -1.85 -2.19
C ALA A 168 -11.67 -3.33 -1.82
N MET A 169 -11.69 -4.22 -2.82
CA MET A 169 -11.56 -5.66 -2.63
C MET A 169 -10.19 -6.09 -2.07
N SER A 170 -9.18 -5.24 -2.13
CA SER A 170 -7.90 -5.48 -1.44
C SER A 170 -7.95 -5.21 0.07
N ASN A 171 -9.09 -4.72 0.58
CA ASN A 171 -9.28 -4.44 2.00
C ASN A 171 -10.18 -5.49 2.65
N PRO A 172 -9.96 -5.86 3.92
CA PRO A 172 -10.78 -6.85 4.62
C PRO A 172 -12.27 -6.46 4.74
N TRP A 173 -12.56 -5.16 4.68
CA TRP A 173 -13.90 -4.58 4.80
C TRP A 173 -14.16 -3.57 3.69
N PRO A 174 -14.44 -4.02 2.43
CA PRO A 174 -14.53 -3.16 1.24
C PRO A 174 -15.49 -1.99 1.41
N GLU A 175 -16.71 -2.24 1.89
CA GLU A 175 -17.73 -1.20 2.07
C GLU A 175 -17.28 -0.12 3.07
N LYS A 176 -16.73 -0.52 4.22
CA LYS A 176 -16.24 0.42 5.23
C LYS A 176 -15.06 1.24 4.72
N TRP A 177 -14.22 0.61 3.90
CA TRP A 177 -13.10 1.32 3.28
C TRP A 177 -13.60 2.36 2.28
N LEU A 178 -14.57 2.03 1.42
CA LEU A 178 -15.23 2.96 0.49
C LEU A 178 -15.87 4.13 1.24
N ASP A 179 -16.59 3.88 2.34
CA ASP A 179 -17.17 4.93 3.18
C ASP A 179 -16.08 5.85 3.74
N SER A 180 -14.98 5.29 4.22
CA SER A 180 -13.87 6.08 4.76
C SER A 180 -13.18 6.96 3.70
N CYS A 181 -13.24 6.60 2.41
CA CYS A 181 -12.73 7.44 1.33
C CYS A 181 -13.54 8.75 1.23
N VAL A 182 -14.85 8.67 1.35
CA VAL A 182 -15.75 9.84 1.31
C VAL A 182 -15.59 10.70 2.57
N GLU A 183 -15.57 10.06 3.75
CA GLU A 183 -15.44 10.78 5.03
C GLU A 183 -14.24 11.72 5.09
N ASN A 184 -13.16 11.41 4.40
CA ASN A 184 -11.98 12.27 4.35
C ASN A 184 -12.18 13.59 3.59
N TYR A 185 -13.26 13.73 2.79
CA TYR A 185 -13.60 14.91 2.02
C TYR A 185 -14.73 15.74 2.66
N HIS A 186 -15.39 15.20 3.69
CA HIS A 186 -16.32 15.98 4.52
C HIS A 186 -15.54 16.70 5.60
N LEU A 187 -15.36 18.02 5.40
CA LEU A 187 -14.59 18.84 6.32
C LEU A 187 -15.41 19.15 7.58
N ASP A 188 -14.75 19.08 8.72
CA ASP A 188 -15.30 19.57 9.99
C ASP A 188 -15.48 21.09 9.90
N PRO A 189 -16.68 21.65 10.13
CA PRO A 189 -16.91 23.10 10.00
C PRO A 189 -16.04 23.98 10.90
N GLU A 190 -15.56 23.43 12.05
CA GLU A 190 -14.73 24.18 12.99
C GLU A 190 -13.21 24.02 12.69
N LYS A 191 -12.80 22.88 12.16
CA LYS A 191 -11.39 22.53 11.96
C LYS A 191 -10.94 22.64 10.50
N GLY A 192 -11.89 22.59 9.56
CA GLY A 192 -11.59 22.59 8.14
C GLY A 192 -10.62 21.46 7.75
N LEU A 193 -9.67 21.79 6.88
CA LEU A 193 -8.63 20.84 6.44
C LEU A 193 -7.73 20.33 7.56
N GLU A 194 -7.48 21.15 8.60
CA GLU A 194 -6.64 20.76 9.74
C GLU A 194 -7.20 19.57 10.53
N GLY A 195 -8.53 19.35 10.45
CA GLY A 195 -9.19 18.20 11.06
C GLY A 195 -9.00 16.89 10.30
N THR A 196 -8.52 16.91 9.07
CA THR A 196 -8.39 15.71 8.23
C THR A 196 -7.15 14.89 8.54
N ARG A 197 -7.24 13.57 8.36
CA ARG A 197 -6.09 12.67 8.56
C ARG A 197 -4.96 12.95 7.58
N TRP A 198 -5.28 13.24 6.33
CA TRP A 198 -4.30 13.45 5.28
C TRP A 198 -3.52 14.77 5.47
N PHE A 199 -4.12 15.80 6.06
CA PHE A 199 -3.42 17.05 6.37
C PHE A 199 -2.30 16.85 7.39
N ARG A 200 -2.45 15.92 8.31
CA ARG A 200 -1.35 15.50 9.21
C ARG A 200 -0.19 14.89 8.42
N TYR A 201 -0.48 14.00 7.45
CA TYR A 201 0.56 13.39 6.63
C TYR A 201 1.28 14.40 5.73
N LEU A 202 0.59 15.45 5.28
CA LEU A 202 1.21 16.58 4.58
C LEU A 202 2.33 17.19 5.42
N TRP A 203 2.07 17.46 6.71
CA TRP A 203 3.08 18.01 7.60
C TRP A 203 4.20 17.02 7.92
N GLU A 204 3.90 15.75 8.06
CA GLU A 204 4.94 14.70 8.22
C GLU A 204 5.86 14.65 6.99
N ALA A 205 5.29 14.75 5.78
CA ALA A 205 6.08 14.83 4.55
C ALA A 205 6.92 16.10 4.47
N ALA A 206 6.37 17.24 4.88
CA ALA A 206 7.10 18.51 4.94
C ALA A 206 8.29 18.44 5.91
N ASP A 207 8.06 17.94 7.12
CA ASP A 207 9.11 17.79 8.13
C ASP A 207 10.22 16.84 7.65
N CYS A 208 9.88 15.77 6.94
CA CYS A 208 10.84 14.82 6.37
C CYS A 208 11.68 15.47 5.26
N ALA A 209 11.03 16.12 4.27
CA ALA A 209 11.72 16.77 3.15
C ALA A 209 12.63 17.92 3.61
N LEU A 210 12.17 18.73 4.56
CA LEU A 210 12.97 19.82 5.13
C LEU A 210 14.17 19.32 5.93
N LYS A 211 14.01 18.21 6.66
CA LYS A 211 15.11 17.57 7.38
C LYS A 211 16.14 17.01 6.42
N GLU A 212 15.71 16.31 5.37
CA GLU A 212 16.60 15.76 4.35
C GLU A 212 17.35 16.87 3.61
N ALA A 213 16.69 17.96 3.21
CA ALA A 213 17.33 19.10 2.59
C ALA A 213 18.37 19.76 3.51
N GLU A 214 18.11 19.84 4.82
CA GLU A 214 19.10 20.32 5.81
C GLU A 214 20.33 19.39 5.88
N GLU A 215 20.12 18.07 5.99
CA GLU A 215 21.20 17.07 6.07
C GLU A 215 22.07 17.05 4.80
N LEU A 216 21.45 17.13 3.62
CA LEU A 216 22.16 17.22 2.34
C LEU A 216 23.02 18.49 2.26
N THR A 217 22.44 19.62 2.66
CA THR A 217 23.17 20.92 2.66
C THR A 217 24.30 20.92 3.68
N GLU A 218 24.10 20.37 4.88
CA GLU A 218 25.17 20.22 5.87
C GLU A 218 26.31 19.33 5.35
N THR A 219 25.97 18.23 4.67
CA THR A 219 26.96 17.33 4.07
C THR A 219 27.75 18.04 2.98
N ALA A 220 27.08 18.84 2.14
CA ALA A 220 27.71 19.67 1.14
C ALA A 220 28.65 20.71 1.76
N MET A 221 28.25 21.36 2.85
CA MET A 221 29.10 22.33 3.58
C MET A 221 30.34 21.67 4.20
N LYS A 222 30.17 20.51 4.84
CA LYS A 222 31.31 19.72 5.37
C LYS A 222 32.27 19.30 4.27
N THR A 223 31.74 18.91 3.10
CA THR A 223 32.57 18.56 1.92
C THR A 223 33.35 19.75 1.39
N CYS A 224 32.78 20.97 1.44
CA CYS A 224 33.49 22.18 1.06
C CYS A 224 34.71 22.50 1.97
N GLN A 225 34.66 22.06 3.23
CA GLN A 225 35.72 22.32 4.23
C GLN A 225 36.87 21.30 4.22
N LEU A 226 36.78 20.25 3.37
CA LEU A 226 37.88 19.31 3.19
C LEU A 226 39.08 20.00 2.53
N GLN A 227 40.30 19.44 2.71
CA GLN A 227 41.56 20.02 2.21
C GLN A 227 41.49 20.38 0.72
N ASP A 228 40.88 19.52 -0.12
CA ASP A 228 40.71 19.73 -1.57
C ASP A 228 39.25 20.11 -1.93
N GLY A 229 38.49 20.61 -0.96
CA GLY A 229 37.08 20.95 -1.12
C GLY A 229 36.85 22.30 -1.81
N PRO A 230 35.67 22.52 -2.40
CA PRO A 230 35.34 23.79 -3.06
C PRO A 230 34.87 24.85 -2.06
N GLU A 231 35.80 25.39 -1.25
CA GLU A 231 35.50 26.36 -0.17
C GLU A 231 34.71 27.58 -0.66
N LEU A 232 34.92 28.04 -1.91
CA LEU A 232 34.18 29.18 -2.47
C LEU A 232 32.67 28.92 -2.66
N TYR A 233 32.20 27.69 -2.50
CA TYR A 233 30.79 27.38 -2.52
C TYR A 233 30.12 27.54 -1.15
N LEU A 234 30.89 27.65 -0.08
CA LEU A 234 30.39 27.67 1.28
C LEU A 234 29.40 28.82 1.53
N GLU A 235 29.74 30.04 1.06
CA GLU A 235 28.86 31.22 1.22
C GLU A 235 27.45 31.01 0.62
N ALA A 236 27.38 30.35 -0.54
CA ALA A 236 26.11 30.06 -1.16
C ALA A 236 25.32 28.99 -0.39
N LEU A 237 26.00 27.98 0.12
CA LEU A 237 25.36 26.91 0.93
C LEU A 237 24.91 27.44 2.30
N GLU A 238 25.62 28.37 2.91
CA GLU A 238 25.20 29.03 4.14
C GLU A 238 23.88 29.81 3.95
N LYS A 239 23.76 30.51 2.82
CA LYS A 239 22.50 31.21 2.47
C LYS A 239 21.37 30.23 2.22
N ASP A 240 21.64 29.13 1.53
CA ASP A 240 20.65 28.08 1.32
C ASP A 240 20.25 27.42 2.65
N MET A 241 21.18 27.20 3.57
CA MET A 241 20.90 26.68 4.92
C MET A 241 20.00 27.62 5.73
N ILE A 242 20.22 28.93 5.65
CA ILE A 242 19.35 29.91 6.31
C ILE A 242 17.92 29.80 5.78
N LEU A 243 17.75 29.70 4.45
CA LEU A 243 16.46 29.52 3.81
C LEU A 243 15.76 28.23 4.29
N ILE A 244 16.48 27.09 4.31
CA ILE A 244 15.94 25.81 4.77
C ILE A 244 15.51 25.90 6.24
N ARG A 245 16.29 26.52 7.10
CA ARG A 245 15.96 26.68 8.52
C ARG A 245 14.75 27.60 8.73
N GLN A 246 14.59 28.64 7.90
CA GLN A 246 13.37 29.47 7.92
C GLN A 246 12.13 28.64 7.57
N LEU A 247 12.18 27.87 6.48
CA LEU A 247 11.07 26.98 6.11
C LEU A 247 10.76 25.97 7.22
N LYS A 248 11.79 25.44 7.87
CA LYS A 248 11.62 24.51 9.00
C LYS A 248 10.95 25.16 10.21
N GLN A 249 11.24 26.42 10.51
CA GLN A 249 10.55 27.17 11.56
C GLN A 249 9.07 27.42 11.23
N LEU A 250 8.74 27.66 9.95
CA LEU A 250 7.36 27.79 9.49
C LEU A 250 6.62 26.44 9.58
N SER A 251 7.28 25.34 9.23
CA SER A 251 6.72 23.99 9.39
C SER A 251 6.35 23.70 10.84
N VAL A 252 7.17 24.10 11.80
CA VAL A 252 6.86 23.94 13.24
C VAL A 252 5.60 24.74 13.65
N LYS A 253 5.39 25.92 13.06
CA LYS A 253 4.20 26.75 13.32
C LYS A 253 2.94 26.20 12.65
N ARG A 254 3.08 25.28 11.69
CA ARG A 254 1.99 24.74 10.88
C ARG A 254 1.24 25.81 10.08
N ASP A 255 1.92 26.88 9.67
CA ASP A 255 1.37 27.93 8.81
C ASP A 255 1.51 27.54 7.34
N TYR A 256 0.42 26.97 6.81
CA TYR A 256 0.36 26.45 5.44
C TYR A 256 0.62 27.54 4.40
N ASP A 257 -0.05 28.70 4.53
CA ASP A 257 0.01 29.76 3.52
C ASP A 257 1.39 30.41 3.47
N GLU A 258 2.01 30.62 4.63
CA GLU A 258 3.35 31.21 4.71
C GLU A 258 4.40 30.25 4.11
N ILE A 259 4.31 28.95 4.39
CA ILE A 259 5.22 27.95 3.79
C ILE A 259 5.01 27.85 2.28
N ALA A 260 3.76 27.77 1.81
CA ALA A 260 3.42 27.70 0.39
C ALA A 260 3.96 28.91 -0.38
N GLN A 261 3.83 30.11 0.19
CA GLN A 261 4.37 31.34 -0.40
C GLN A 261 5.90 31.31 -0.48
N ASN A 262 6.57 30.84 0.57
CA ASN A 262 8.04 30.75 0.60
C ASN A 262 8.54 29.70 -0.38
N LEU A 263 7.91 28.53 -0.48
CA LEU A 263 8.27 27.48 -1.43
C LEU A 263 8.09 27.91 -2.89
N ARG A 264 7.01 28.64 -3.22
CA ARG A 264 6.80 29.21 -4.56
C ARG A 264 7.87 30.25 -4.95
N ASN A 265 8.40 30.97 -3.98
CA ASN A 265 9.37 32.06 -4.19
C ASN A 265 10.82 31.62 -3.88
N LEU A 266 11.12 30.33 -3.87
CA LEU A 266 12.45 29.80 -3.59
C LEU A 266 13.53 30.42 -4.48
N LYS A 267 14.50 31.07 -3.87
CA LYS A 267 15.66 31.66 -4.55
C LYS A 267 16.95 31.19 -3.89
N PHE A 268 17.59 30.24 -4.53
CA PHE A 268 18.90 29.76 -4.09
C PHE A 268 20.02 30.69 -4.54
N ALA A 269 21.04 30.84 -3.71
CA ALA A 269 22.20 31.65 -4.01
C ALA A 269 22.98 31.07 -5.21
N ARG A 270 23.67 31.92 -5.96
CA ARG A 270 24.55 31.43 -7.06
C ARG A 270 25.87 30.92 -6.49
N LEU A 271 26.28 29.74 -6.94
CA LEU A 271 27.63 29.23 -6.64
C LEU A 271 28.67 30.12 -7.29
N SER A 272 29.82 30.29 -6.64
CA SER A 272 30.93 31.05 -7.17
C SER A 272 31.39 30.49 -8.52
N SER A 273 31.56 31.36 -9.50
CA SER A 273 32.15 31.03 -10.81
C SER A 273 33.66 31.23 -10.87
N LYS A 274 34.28 31.65 -9.76
CA LYS A 274 35.73 31.88 -9.71
C LYS A 274 36.47 30.55 -9.87
N LYS A 275 37.61 30.60 -10.58
CA LYS A 275 38.48 29.44 -10.72
C LYS A 275 39.08 29.08 -9.34
N MET A 276 39.03 27.82 -8.98
CA MET A 276 39.60 27.26 -7.76
C MET A 276 40.77 26.36 -8.13
N GLU A 277 41.99 26.73 -7.66
CA GLU A 277 43.17 25.91 -7.87
C GLU A 277 43.32 24.90 -6.74
N GLY A 278 43.74 23.67 -7.05
CA GLY A 278 43.93 22.61 -6.05
C GLY A 278 42.66 21.93 -5.56
N VAL A 279 41.49 22.25 -6.12
CA VAL A 279 40.22 21.65 -5.73
C VAL A 279 39.96 20.38 -6.51
N SER A 280 39.55 19.30 -5.82
CA SER A 280 39.12 18.04 -6.44
C SER A 280 37.85 18.22 -7.25
N GLU A 281 37.87 17.85 -8.53
CA GLU A 281 36.67 17.88 -9.39
C GLU A 281 35.58 16.90 -8.89
N GLN A 282 35.98 15.81 -8.25
CA GLN A 282 35.05 14.85 -7.64
C GLN A 282 34.27 15.48 -6.47
N LEU A 283 34.98 16.16 -5.55
CA LEU A 283 34.35 16.84 -4.41
C LEU A 283 33.45 17.99 -4.88
N LYS A 284 33.87 18.72 -5.90
CA LYS A 284 33.09 19.80 -6.49
C LYS A 284 31.77 19.30 -7.13
N ASN A 285 31.82 18.15 -7.82
CA ASN A 285 30.67 17.53 -8.39
C ASN A 285 29.74 16.93 -7.32
N LEU A 286 30.30 16.34 -6.27
CA LEU A 286 29.53 15.85 -5.11
C LEU A 286 28.77 16.99 -4.44
N VAL A 287 29.41 18.13 -4.16
CA VAL A 287 28.75 19.29 -3.55
C VAL A 287 27.60 19.81 -4.44
N LYS A 288 27.80 19.85 -5.76
CA LYS A 288 26.73 20.25 -6.68
C LYS A 288 25.56 19.28 -6.69
N ALA A 289 25.83 17.97 -6.67
CA ALA A 289 24.80 16.94 -6.64
C ALA A 289 23.97 17.02 -5.34
N LEU A 290 24.64 17.02 -4.18
CA LEU A 290 23.97 17.15 -2.88
C LEU A 290 23.08 18.40 -2.79
N ARG A 291 23.59 19.53 -3.33
CA ARG A 291 22.84 20.78 -3.37
C ARG A 291 21.64 20.71 -4.31
N GLU A 292 21.77 20.07 -5.46
CA GLU A 292 20.66 19.93 -6.41
C GLU A 292 19.60 19.01 -5.84
N ASP A 293 19.97 17.90 -5.22
CA ASP A 293 19.05 17.00 -4.51
C ASP A 293 18.26 17.76 -3.42
N ALA A 294 18.93 18.58 -2.62
CA ALA A 294 18.26 19.42 -1.61
C ALA A 294 17.27 20.41 -2.21
N LYS A 295 17.60 21.01 -3.37
CA LYS A 295 16.69 21.93 -4.07
C LYS A 295 15.49 21.20 -4.67
N ASP A 296 15.72 20.04 -5.24
CA ASP A 296 14.66 19.28 -5.89
C ASP A 296 13.68 18.75 -4.85
N ASN A 297 14.14 18.31 -3.67
CA ASN A 297 13.28 17.97 -2.54
C ASN A 297 12.35 19.14 -2.15
N LEU A 298 12.86 20.36 -2.06
CA LEU A 298 12.06 21.53 -1.71
C LEU A 298 11.10 21.96 -2.82
N LYS A 299 11.51 21.85 -4.09
CA LYS A 299 10.64 22.12 -5.24
C LYS A 299 9.49 21.11 -5.30
N GLU A 300 9.80 19.80 -5.15
CA GLU A 300 8.81 18.76 -5.11
C GLU A 300 7.82 18.95 -3.96
N LEU A 301 8.31 19.32 -2.78
CA LEU A 301 7.45 19.64 -1.64
C LEU A 301 6.44 20.75 -2.01
N GLY A 302 6.88 21.82 -2.65
CA GLY A 302 6.02 22.91 -3.11
C GLY A 302 4.99 22.46 -4.15
N ILE A 303 5.40 21.67 -5.13
CA ILE A 303 4.52 21.22 -6.22
C ILE A 303 3.49 20.21 -5.72
N ARG A 304 3.88 19.27 -4.85
CA ARG A 304 3.01 18.18 -4.44
C ARG A 304 2.07 18.54 -3.29
N TYR A 305 2.53 19.37 -2.34
CA TYR A 305 1.82 19.56 -1.08
C TYR A 305 1.45 21.02 -0.77
N PHE A 306 2.14 22.00 -1.38
CA PHE A 306 1.95 23.43 -1.10
C PHE A 306 1.70 24.24 -2.37
N TYR A 307 0.86 23.72 -3.26
CA TYR A 307 0.60 24.28 -4.60
C TYR A 307 -0.40 25.45 -4.62
N GLY A 308 -1.28 25.59 -3.61
CA GLY A 308 -2.29 26.64 -3.48
C GLY A 308 -2.19 27.38 -2.16
N ASN A 309 -3.25 28.06 -1.77
CA ASN A 309 -3.49 28.55 -0.41
C ASN A 309 -4.52 27.68 0.30
N LEU A 310 -4.64 27.83 1.61
CA LEU A 310 -5.51 26.97 2.43
C LEU A 310 -6.99 27.11 2.06
N ALA A 311 -7.43 28.33 1.69
CA ALA A 311 -8.81 28.58 1.27
C ALA A 311 -9.12 27.88 -0.06
N GLU A 312 -8.25 28.01 -1.07
CA GLU A 312 -8.39 27.30 -2.35
C GLU A 312 -8.41 25.79 -2.18
N LEU A 313 -7.55 25.23 -1.32
CA LEU A 313 -7.54 23.80 -1.00
C LEU A 313 -8.84 23.35 -0.33
N THR A 314 -9.38 24.18 0.57
CA THR A 314 -10.67 23.90 1.24
C THR A 314 -11.79 23.83 0.20
N GLU A 315 -11.91 24.85 -0.65
CA GLU A 315 -12.91 24.88 -1.73
C GLU A 315 -12.78 23.68 -2.69
N LEU A 316 -11.55 23.33 -3.09
CA LEU A 316 -11.31 22.17 -3.96
C LEU A 316 -11.67 20.85 -3.29
N THR A 317 -11.39 20.71 -2.00
CA THR A 317 -11.73 19.51 -1.23
C THR A 317 -13.24 19.35 -1.12
N GLU A 318 -13.96 20.42 -0.75
CA GLU A 318 -15.43 20.43 -0.67
C GLU A 318 -16.07 20.18 -2.03
N ALA A 319 -15.57 20.78 -3.10
CA ALA A 319 -16.04 20.55 -4.46
C ALA A 319 -15.78 19.12 -4.97
N SER A 320 -14.78 18.44 -4.42
CA SER A 320 -14.44 17.05 -4.79
C SER A 320 -15.30 16.01 -4.07
N ALA A 321 -16.00 16.36 -2.98
CA ALA A 321 -16.79 15.43 -2.21
C ALA A 321 -17.99 14.85 -3.01
N PRO A 322 -18.87 15.63 -3.66
CA PRO A 322 -20.03 15.09 -4.37
C PRO A 322 -19.68 14.11 -5.50
N PRO A 323 -18.69 14.39 -6.37
CA PRO A 323 -18.31 13.42 -7.40
C PRO A 323 -17.68 12.15 -6.82
N LEU A 324 -16.93 12.25 -5.72
CA LEU A 324 -16.39 11.06 -5.05
C LEU A 324 -17.50 10.23 -4.42
N GLU A 325 -18.50 10.86 -3.79
CA GLU A 325 -19.69 10.17 -3.28
C GLU A 325 -20.41 9.40 -4.38
N MET A 326 -20.57 10.04 -5.55
CA MET A 326 -21.21 9.37 -6.70
C MET A 326 -20.36 8.19 -7.18
N LEU A 327 -19.03 8.34 -7.29
CA LEU A 327 -18.15 7.25 -7.70
C LEU A 327 -18.21 6.08 -6.69
N VAL A 328 -18.17 6.36 -5.39
CA VAL A 328 -18.29 5.35 -4.34
C VAL A 328 -19.66 4.65 -4.41
N LYS A 329 -20.72 5.39 -4.64
CA LYS A 329 -22.07 4.83 -4.81
C LYS A 329 -22.13 3.89 -6.01
N LEU A 330 -21.65 4.33 -7.18
CA LEU A 330 -21.58 3.48 -8.38
C LEU A 330 -20.74 2.22 -8.14
N THR A 331 -19.64 2.35 -7.40
CA THR A 331 -18.78 1.22 -7.08
C THR A 331 -19.49 0.21 -6.16
N LYS A 332 -20.25 0.66 -5.18
CA LYS A 332 -21.05 -0.21 -4.30
C LYS A 332 -22.17 -0.89 -5.08
N ASP A 333 -22.91 -0.14 -5.89
CA ASP A 333 -23.99 -0.69 -6.76
C ASP A 333 -23.42 -1.72 -7.75
N PHE A 334 -22.25 -1.43 -8.32
CA PHE A 334 -21.52 -2.38 -9.15
C PHE A 334 -21.14 -3.66 -8.39
N ALA A 335 -20.56 -3.53 -7.20
CA ALA A 335 -20.14 -4.67 -6.38
C ALA A 335 -21.31 -5.59 -6.05
N GLU A 336 -22.46 -5.02 -5.66
CA GLU A 336 -23.68 -5.78 -5.36
C GLU A 336 -24.21 -6.53 -6.59
N ARG A 337 -24.33 -5.84 -7.74
CA ARG A 337 -24.81 -6.44 -9.00
C ARG A 337 -23.85 -7.50 -9.52
N PHE A 338 -22.56 -7.24 -9.46
CA PHE A 338 -21.53 -8.19 -9.89
C PHE A 338 -21.55 -9.45 -9.03
N GLN A 339 -21.69 -9.30 -7.71
CA GLN A 339 -21.83 -10.42 -6.79
C GLN A 339 -23.12 -11.23 -7.07
N ALA A 340 -24.25 -10.56 -7.35
CA ALA A 340 -25.49 -11.22 -7.72
C ALA A 340 -25.33 -12.03 -9.03
N LYS A 341 -24.70 -11.46 -10.06
CA LYS A 341 -24.43 -12.15 -11.33
C LYS A 341 -23.49 -13.35 -11.16
N LYS A 342 -22.44 -13.22 -10.31
CA LYS A 342 -21.58 -14.36 -9.98
C LYS A 342 -22.36 -15.49 -9.28
N ARG A 343 -23.26 -15.15 -8.35
CA ARG A 343 -24.14 -16.13 -7.69
C ARG A 343 -25.08 -16.82 -8.67
N GLU A 344 -25.71 -16.10 -9.60
CA GLU A 344 -26.56 -16.68 -10.64
C GLU A 344 -25.80 -17.73 -11.49
N LYS A 345 -24.56 -17.47 -11.80
CA LYS A 345 -23.69 -18.38 -12.56
C LYS A 345 -23.00 -19.44 -11.71
N ASN A 346 -23.19 -19.40 -10.42
CA ASN A 346 -22.54 -20.26 -9.43
C ASN A 346 -21.00 -20.23 -9.55
N VAL A 347 -20.43 -19.03 -9.67
CA VAL A 347 -19.00 -18.80 -9.80
C VAL A 347 -18.49 -17.88 -8.69
N LEU A 348 -17.22 -18.08 -8.32
CA LEU A 348 -16.46 -17.20 -7.42
C LEU A 348 -15.18 -16.76 -8.11
N ASP A 349 -14.73 -15.57 -7.81
CA ASP A 349 -13.35 -15.13 -8.07
C ASP A 349 -12.46 -15.32 -6.84
N PHE A 350 -11.16 -14.97 -6.97
CA PHE A 350 -10.21 -15.11 -5.87
C PHE A 350 -10.53 -14.19 -4.69
N SER A 351 -10.96 -12.95 -4.97
CA SER A 351 -11.38 -12.02 -3.93
C SER A 351 -12.58 -12.51 -3.14
N ASP A 352 -13.58 -13.12 -3.81
CA ASP A 352 -14.70 -13.76 -3.11
C ASP A 352 -14.21 -14.83 -2.15
N MET A 353 -13.25 -15.67 -2.59
CA MET A 353 -12.73 -16.72 -1.73
C MET A 353 -12.05 -16.19 -0.48
N GLU A 354 -11.33 -15.10 -0.59
CA GLU A 354 -10.69 -14.45 0.56
C GLU A 354 -11.70 -13.81 1.52
N HIS A 355 -12.76 -13.17 0.99
CA HIS A 355 -13.75 -12.49 1.82
C HIS A 355 -14.78 -13.45 2.46
N PHE A 356 -15.03 -14.59 1.84
CA PHE A 356 -15.99 -15.57 2.37
C PHE A 356 -15.36 -16.52 3.39
N ALA A 357 -14.04 -16.67 3.40
CA ALA A 357 -13.31 -17.52 4.32
C ALA A 357 -13.02 -16.84 5.66
#